data_6ae115434b12b354e3fbb1ee73ae6985
#
_entry.id   6ae115434b12b354e3fbb1ee73ae6985
#
_cell.length_a   1.000
_cell.length_b   1.000
_cell.length_c   1.000
_cell.angle_alpha   90.00
_cell.angle_beta   90.00
_cell.angle_gamma   90.00
#
_symmetry.space_group_name_H-M   'P 1'
#
loop_
_entity.id
_entity.type
_entity.pdbx_description
1 polymer ?
#
loop_
_entity_poly.entity_id
_entity_poly.type
_entity_poly.pdbx_seq_one_letter_code
_entity_poly.pdbx_strand_id
1 'polypeptide(L)'
;MPENSTGHTRDDWLRPADRMLAAARRHASPGHARITFPGAEGGYGRAIDGLEGFARTFLLAGFRLAGERGRGLDELAEWYATGLTTGTDPDAPDGERWTRLEEHGQAKVEAASIALILDLTRPWIWERLKPQVQERIVDYLSPAVGDDTYPQTNWVWFRLVVQTFLRSVGGPWSGPEMVADLDTHDSFRRDDGWLADGATRAYDHYNGWALHIYPTLWSRMAGAGDLAASRTAQYTADLDRFLQDAIAMIGADGSPLIQGRSLTYRFAAAAPFWAGALAGVPSLTPGALRHAADRVVHHFADRGVPGEDGLLPIGWHRPWPRLAQAYSGPGSPYWASKGMLGIALPADHPVWTEPAEPLPIETGDVLRAVRAPGWLISGARADGIVRVINHGTDHDVEGATTGDSPLYARIGYSTATAPILDESGWTDPLDQSAVLIDPHTARRSHRTGFRTLTVRVDGEVGVAGSTGLAHWNAPGPEQRDHGHGRTGESRPAGKITVFSLVRGPWEIRLACSDTAGRLRIGGWPVTGDLFSHLVPLIGAATPGAERHDDAGPLGGVTTVPWLEWAATPGEWVAALVSLQRDPVPPPRAVIEIDHGWEVRATWPDGIHTRTPLTTEEYR
;
A
#
# COMPACT_ATOMS: atom_id res chain seq x y z
N MET A 1 -24.88 28.17 -5.53
CA MET A 1 -23.50 28.17 -5.99
C MET A 1 -22.68 27.65 -4.83
N PRO A 2 -22.05 26.46 -4.86
CA PRO A 2 -21.10 26.14 -3.82
C PRO A 2 -19.91 27.09 -3.99
N GLU A 3 -19.50 27.70 -2.90
CA GLU A 3 -18.27 28.46 -2.80
C GLU A 3 -17.12 27.62 -3.39
N ASN A 4 -16.32 28.22 -4.28
CA ASN A 4 -15.07 27.63 -4.76
C ASN A 4 -14.18 27.37 -3.54
N SER A 5 -14.26 26.19 -2.97
CA SER A 5 -13.30 25.79 -1.93
C SER A 5 -11.94 25.64 -2.61
N THR A 6 -11.05 26.57 -2.31
CA THR A 6 -9.68 26.57 -2.85
C THR A 6 -8.85 25.38 -2.39
N GLY A 7 -9.46 24.38 -1.68
CA GLY A 7 -8.76 23.29 -1.01
C GLY A 7 -7.95 23.79 0.20
N HIS A 8 -7.25 22.89 0.87
CA HIS A 8 -6.38 23.25 1.97
C HIS A 8 -5.17 24.02 1.47
N THR A 9 -4.82 25.06 2.20
CA THR A 9 -3.65 25.89 1.92
C THR A 9 -2.37 25.17 2.41
N ARG A 10 -1.22 25.63 1.96
CA ARG A 10 0.07 25.11 2.46
C ARG A 10 0.17 25.22 4.00
N ASP A 11 -0.34 26.30 4.61
CA ASP A 11 -0.34 26.50 6.06
C ASP A 11 -1.18 25.43 6.81
N ASP A 12 -2.22 24.91 6.19
CA ASP A 12 -3.01 23.82 6.76
C ASP A 12 -2.21 22.50 6.85
N TRP A 13 -1.20 22.35 5.99
CA TRP A 13 -0.25 21.24 6.02
C TRP A 13 0.93 21.48 6.97
N LEU A 14 1.37 22.72 7.14
CA LEU A 14 2.48 23.05 8.03
C LEU A 14 2.13 22.82 9.51
N ARG A 15 0.91 23.18 9.93
CA ARG A 15 0.47 23.02 11.32
C ARG A 15 0.53 21.57 11.83
N PRO A 16 -0.06 20.57 11.16
CA PRO A 16 0.05 19.18 11.58
C PRO A 16 1.50 18.67 11.52
N ALA A 17 2.31 19.10 10.53
CA ALA A 17 3.72 18.72 10.44
C ALA A 17 4.51 19.23 11.66
N ASP A 18 4.38 20.51 12.00
CA ASP A 18 5.05 21.12 13.15
C ASP A 18 4.57 20.48 14.47
N ARG A 19 3.26 20.15 14.59
CA ARG A 19 2.72 19.43 15.74
C ARG A 19 3.32 18.02 15.89
N MET A 20 3.44 17.27 14.81
CA MET A 20 4.07 15.94 14.81
C MET A 20 5.54 16.00 15.19
N LEU A 21 6.30 16.97 14.66
CA LEU A 21 7.70 17.18 15.02
C LEU A 21 7.87 17.57 16.49
N ALA A 22 7.04 18.47 17.00
CA ALA A 22 7.06 18.86 18.40
C ALA A 22 6.69 17.68 19.34
N ALA A 23 5.73 16.84 18.93
CA ALA A 23 5.37 15.64 19.65
C ALA A 23 6.53 14.63 19.69
N ALA A 24 7.16 14.37 18.55
CA ALA A 24 8.28 13.43 18.44
C ALA A 24 9.47 13.81 19.31
N ARG A 25 9.84 15.09 19.34
CA ARG A 25 10.95 15.60 20.16
C ARG A 25 10.84 15.30 21.64
N ARG A 26 9.62 15.16 22.18
CA ARG A 26 9.41 14.81 23.61
C ARG A 26 9.87 13.39 23.96
N HIS A 27 10.09 12.56 22.95
CA HIS A 27 10.51 11.17 23.08
C HIS A 27 11.96 10.94 22.62
N ALA A 28 12.69 12.04 22.41
CA ALA A 28 14.08 11.98 22.02
C ALA A 28 14.99 11.65 23.21
N SER A 29 16.09 10.98 22.93
CA SER A 29 17.21 10.81 23.83
C SER A 29 17.87 12.16 24.15
N PRO A 30 18.64 12.28 25.26
CA PRO A 30 19.28 13.55 25.66
C PRO A 30 20.16 14.18 24.58
N GLY A 31 20.85 13.35 23.77
CA GLY A 31 21.69 13.79 22.64
C GLY A 31 20.92 13.91 21.33
N HIS A 32 19.61 13.79 21.34
CA HIS A 32 18.68 13.87 20.20
C HIS A 32 18.90 12.77 19.13
N ALA A 33 19.76 11.79 19.36
CA ALA A 33 20.13 10.81 18.35
C ALA A 33 19.05 9.75 18.12
N ARG A 34 18.21 9.46 19.10
CA ARG A 34 17.14 8.48 19.01
C ARG A 34 15.81 9.10 19.42
N ILE A 35 14.74 8.70 18.75
CA ILE A 35 13.37 9.04 19.13
C ILE A 35 12.61 7.74 19.36
N THR A 36 12.41 7.37 20.61
CA THR A 36 11.74 6.12 20.99
C THR A 36 10.31 6.41 21.41
N PHE A 37 9.38 6.20 20.48
CA PHE A 37 7.96 6.43 20.73
C PHE A 37 7.37 5.43 21.72
N PRO A 38 6.26 5.82 22.42
CA PRO A 38 5.51 4.90 23.27
C PRO A 38 4.95 3.71 22.47
N GLY A 39 4.89 2.56 23.12
CA GLY A 39 4.37 1.32 22.54
C GLY A 39 5.24 0.12 22.88
N ALA A 40 4.83 -1.05 22.40
CA ALA A 40 5.61 -2.26 22.51
C ALA A 40 6.92 -2.13 21.74
N GLU A 41 7.95 -2.82 22.21
CA GLU A 41 9.21 -2.94 21.49
C GLU A 41 8.96 -3.60 20.13
N GLY A 42 9.55 -3.03 19.06
CA GLY A 42 9.49 -3.58 17.73
C GLY A 42 10.27 -4.88 17.60
N GLY A 43 10.00 -5.64 16.52
CA GLY A 43 10.64 -6.94 16.27
C GLY A 43 12.17 -6.88 16.16
N TYR A 44 12.74 -5.69 16.01
CA TYR A 44 14.19 -5.47 15.84
C TYR A 44 14.86 -4.75 17.04
N GLY A 45 14.11 -4.53 18.11
CA GLY A 45 14.64 -4.01 19.36
C GLY A 45 14.63 -2.48 19.48
N ARG A 46 14.73 -1.99 20.70
CA ARG A 46 14.61 -0.55 21.04
C ARG A 46 15.66 0.34 20.38
N ALA A 47 16.84 -0.18 20.11
CA ALA A 47 17.87 0.58 19.41
C ALA A 47 17.45 0.94 17.98
N ILE A 48 16.83 -0.01 17.29
CA ILE A 48 16.26 0.19 15.96
C ILE A 48 15.02 1.08 16.05
N ASP A 49 14.11 0.86 17.03
CA ASP A 49 12.94 1.71 17.21
C ASP A 49 13.31 3.20 17.33
N GLY A 50 14.38 3.49 18.09
CA GLY A 50 14.86 4.86 18.27
C GLY A 50 15.50 5.46 17.01
N LEU A 51 16.25 4.67 16.25
CA LEU A 51 16.80 5.07 14.96
C LEU A 51 15.70 5.32 13.92
N GLU A 52 14.71 4.43 13.83
CA GLU A 52 13.52 4.62 13.00
C GLU A 52 12.81 5.94 13.32
N GLY A 53 12.56 6.19 14.61
CA GLY A 53 11.89 7.41 15.05
C GLY A 53 12.66 8.66 14.62
N PHE A 54 13.98 8.67 14.77
CA PHE A 54 14.82 9.77 14.31
C PHE A 54 14.75 9.93 12.78
N ALA A 55 15.09 8.90 12.03
CA ALA A 55 15.22 8.97 10.58
C ALA A 55 13.90 9.32 9.88
N ARG A 56 12.77 8.76 10.35
CA ARG A 56 11.46 8.98 9.76
C ARG A 56 10.86 10.35 10.09
N THR A 57 11.14 10.89 11.26
CA THR A 57 10.80 12.29 11.58
C THR A 57 11.76 13.28 10.92
N PHE A 58 13.01 12.87 10.66
CA PHE A 58 13.95 13.68 9.89
C PHE A 58 13.49 13.89 8.43
N LEU A 59 12.77 12.92 7.81
CA LEU A 59 12.09 13.13 6.54
C LEU A 59 11.14 14.35 6.61
N LEU A 60 10.28 14.37 7.63
CA LEU A 60 9.32 15.46 7.82
C LEU A 60 10.01 16.80 8.07
N ALA A 61 11.04 16.80 8.92
CA ALA A 61 11.83 18.00 9.22
C ALA A 61 12.56 18.51 7.96
N GLY A 62 13.10 17.61 7.15
CA GLY A 62 13.76 17.95 5.89
C GLY A 62 12.80 18.59 4.88
N PHE A 63 11.60 18.04 4.74
CA PHE A 63 10.57 18.63 3.88
C PHE A 63 10.16 20.04 4.38
N ARG A 64 10.04 20.19 5.70
CA ARG A 64 9.73 21.48 6.33
C ARG A 64 10.82 22.51 6.08
N LEU A 65 12.10 22.13 6.24
CA LEU A 65 13.27 22.98 5.99
C LEU A 65 13.39 23.36 4.50
N ALA A 66 13.22 22.42 3.60
CA ALA A 66 13.33 22.65 2.15
C ALA A 66 12.28 23.65 1.66
N GLY A 67 11.02 23.50 2.09
CA GLY A 67 9.93 24.38 1.67
C GLY A 67 10.11 25.82 2.10
N GLU A 68 10.71 26.08 3.26
CA GLU A 68 11.05 27.43 3.74
C GLU A 68 12.45 27.89 3.31
N ARG A 69 13.21 27.02 2.65
CA ARG A 69 14.63 27.29 2.35
C ARG A 69 15.41 27.65 3.62
N GLY A 70 15.15 26.94 4.70
CA GLY A 70 15.77 27.14 6.02
C GLY A 70 15.31 28.36 6.80
N ARG A 71 14.51 29.25 6.21
CA ARG A 71 14.14 30.52 6.86
C ARG A 71 13.29 30.32 8.10
N GLY A 72 13.76 30.86 9.24
CA GLY A 72 13.04 30.77 10.51
C GLY A 72 13.02 29.38 11.15
N LEU A 73 13.84 28.46 10.66
CA LEU A 73 13.90 27.07 11.13
C LEU A 73 15.30 26.66 11.61
N ASP A 74 16.14 27.62 12.01
CA ASP A 74 17.50 27.34 12.48
C ASP A 74 17.49 26.39 13.68
N GLU A 75 16.58 26.59 14.64
CA GLU A 75 16.42 25.69 15.79
C GLU A 75 16.08 24.23 15.37
N LEU A 76 15.21 24.05 14.36
CA LEU A 76 14.88 22.75 13.82
C LEU A 76 16.11 22.08 13.18
N ALA A 77 16.87 22.83 12.39
CA ALA A 77 18.08 22.35 11.74
C ALA A 77 19.16 21.96 12.77
N GLU A 78 19.40 22.81 13.78
CA GLU A 78 20.36 22.55 14.86
C GLU A 78 19.99 21.34 15.70
N TRP A 79 18.69 21.16 15.97
CA TRP A 79 18.18 20.02 16.73
C TRP A 79 18.54 18.69 16.04
N TYR A 80 18.26 18.57 14.75
CA TYR A 80 18.62 17.36 13.98
C TYR A 80 20.13 17.25 13.74
N ALA A 81 20.85 18.35 13.55
CA ALA A 81 22.31 18.36 13.48
C ALA A 81 22.97 17.83 14.76
N THR A 82 22.38 18.12 15.92
CA THR A 82 22.81 17.55 17.21
C THR A 82 22.62 16.03 17.21
N GLY A 83 21.44 15.53 16.80
CA GLY A 83 21.16 14.11 16.74
C GLY A 83 22.08 13.36 15.75
N LEU A 84 22.36 13.95 14.58
CA LEU A 84 23.35 13.44 13.62
C LEU A 84 24.75 13.35 14.24
N THR A 85 25.16 14.39 14.95
CA THR A 85 26.49 14.46 15.61
C THR A 85 26.63 13.36 16.65
N THR A 86 25.61 13.18 17.50
CA THR A 86 25.62 12.21 18.58
C THR A 86 25.44 10.77 18.08
N GLY A 87 24.49 10.55 17.15
CA GLY A 87 24.16 9.21 16.66
C GLY A 87 25.30 8.55 15.88
N THR A 88 26.12 9.35 15.19
CA THR A 88 27.29 8.86 14.43
C THR A 88 28.59 8.87 15.24
N ASP A 89 28.55 9.32 16.51
CA ASP A 89 29.73 9.29 17.36
C ASP A 89 29.99 7.86 17.88
N PRO A 90 31.13 7.24 17.55
CA PRO A 90 31.46 5.91 18.04
C PRO A 90 31.63 5.85 19.57
N ASP A 91 31.96 6.99 20.20
CA ASP A 91 32.18 7.11 21.64
C ASP A 91 30.90 7.57 22.38
N ALA A 92 29.77 7.73 21.68
CA ALA A 92 28.51 8.08 22.31
C ALA A 92 28.02 6.95 23.23
N PRO A 93 27.28 7.29 24.31
CA PRO A 93 26.65 6.29 25.18
C PRO A 93 25.76 5.32 24.36
N ASP A 94 25.63 4.07 24.82
CA ASP A 94 24.82 3.03 24.15
C ASP A 94 23.37 3.45 23.84
N GLY A 95 22.77 4.34 24.64
CA GLY A 95 21.45 4.89 24.41
C GLY A 95 21.37 5.94 23.28
N GLU A 96 22.49 6.39 22.76
CA GLU A 96 22.59 7.45 21.73
C GLU A 96 23.17 6.93 20.43
N ARG A 97 24.26 6.12 20.47
CA ARG A 97 24.92 5.62 19.27
C ARG A 97 23.93 4.86 18.36
N TRP A 98 23.92 5.18 17.09
CA TRP A 98 23.10 4.46 16.11
C TRP A 98 23.60 3.05 15.87
N THR A 99 22.67 2.13 15.62
CA THR A 99 22.98 0.80 15.10
C THR A 99 23.59 0.95 13.71
N ARG A 100 24.74 0.35 13.46
CA ARG A 100 25.43 0.45 12.17
C ARG A 100 24.76 -0.44 11.11
N LEU A 101 25.07 -0.18 9.83
CA LEU A 101 24.50 -0.92 8.70
C LEU A 101 24.89 -2.39 8.71
N GLU A 102 26.10 -2.72 9.22
CA GLU A 102 26.59 -4.10 9.34
C GLU A 102 26.01 -4.82 10.57
N GLU A 103 25.56 -4.08 11.57
CA GLU A 103 24.98 -4.66 12.79
C GLU A 103 23.52 -5.12 12.58
N HIS A 104 22.76 -4.40 11.75
CA HIS A 104 21.37 -4.75 11.51
C HIS A 104 20.83 -4.22 10.17
N GLY A 105 20.11 -5.09 9.42
CA GLY A 105 19.55 -4.72 8.11
C GLY A 105 18.61 -3.52 8.11
N GLN A 106 17.83 -3.30 9.20
CA GLN A 106 16.94 -2.14 9.27
C GLN A 106 17.71 -0.80 9.28
N ALA A 107 18.92 -0.76 9.81
CA ALA A 107 19.75 0.45 9.75
C ALA A 107 20.03 0.91 8.31
N LYS A 108 20.07 -0.01 7.34
CA LYS A 108 20.22 0.29 5.91
C LYS A 108 19.04 1.08 5.35
N VAL A 109 17.83 0.78 5.83
CA VAL A 109 16.60 1.48 5.44
C VAL A 109 16.62 2.92 5.97
N GLU A 110 17.00 3.09 7.23
CA GLU A 110 17.02 4.41 7.88
C GLU A 110 18.18 5.27 7.37
N ALA A 111 19.31 4.66 7.02
CA ALA A 111 20.43 5.34 6.37
C ALA A 111 20.01 6.03 5.05
N ALA A 112 19.11 5.41 4.28
CA ALA A 112 18.59 6.03 3.06
C ALA A 112 17.77 7.29 3.34
N SER A 113 16.93 7.27 4.38
CA SER A 113 16.18 8.46 4.79
C SER A 113 17.10 9.58 5.25
N ILE A 114 18.15 9.24 6.02
CA ILE A 114 19.15 10.19 6.50
C ILE A 114 19.93 10.80 5.31
N ALA A 115 20.45 9.97 4.42
CA ALA A 115 21.20 10.41 3.24
C ALA A 115 20.38 11.32 2.32
N LEU A 116 19.11 10.95 2.07
CA LEU A 116 18.18 11.73 1.24
C LEU A 116 17.96 13.12 1.83
N ILE A 117 17.74 13.21 3.14
CA ILE A 117 17.45 14.50 3.78
C ILE A 117 18.72 15.34 3.94
N LEU A 118 19.87 14.74 4.17
CA LEU A 118 21.13 15.47 4.16
C LEU A 118 21.41 16.12 2.80
N ASP A 119 21.08 15.43 1.71
CA ASP A 119 21.18 16.03 0.38
C ASP A 119 20.16 17.15 0.18
N LEU A 120 18.90 16.93 0.52
CA LEU A 120 17.81 17.91 0.39
C LEU A 120 18.04 19.17 1.23
N THR A 121 18.62 19.02 2.42
CA THR A 121 18.85 20.10 3.37
C THR A 121 20.29 20.58 3.40
N ARG A 122 21.07 20.29 2.36
CA ARG A 122 22.51 20.53 2.27
C ARG A 122 22.95 21.89 2.82
N PRO A 123 22.38 23.06 2.40
CA PRO A 123 22.83 24.38 2.87
C PRO A 123 22.52 24.67 4.35
N TRP A 124 21.55 23.96 4.93
CA TRP A 124 21.03 24.30 6.27
C TRP A 124 21.50 23.30 7.33
N ILE A 125 21.86 22.09 6.94
CA ILE A 125 22.36 21.05 7.85
C ILE A 125 23.75 20.62 7.41
N TRP A 126 23.92 19.90 6.29
CA TRP A 126 25.18 19.26 5.91
C TRP A 126 26.36 20.23 5.88
N GLU A 127 26.25 21.38 5.20
CA GLU A 127 27.33 22.36 5.07
C GLU A 127 27.66 23.11 6.36
N ARG A 128 26.75 23.06 7.35
CA ARG A 128 26.95 23.67 8.65
C ARG A 128 27.56 22.70 9.69
N LEU A 129 27.60 21.41 9.41
CA LEU A 129 28.24 20.42 10.27
C LEU A 129 29.75 20.63 10.32
N LYS A 130 30.36 20.37 11.49
CA LYS A 130 31.81 20.35 11.61
C LYS A 130 32.40 19.26 10.72
N PRO A 131 33.60 19.45 10.10
CA PRO A 131 34.22 18.46 9.23
C PRO A 131 34.32 17.05 9.85
N GLN A 132 34.68 16.95 11.13
CA GLN A 132 34.74 15.67 11.84
C GLN A 132 33.37 14.96 11.88
N VAL A 133 32.27 15.71 12.00
CA VAL A 133 30.91 15.11 11.99
C VAL A 133 30.55 14.66 10.58
N GLN A 134 30.92 15.42 9.55
CA GLN A 134 30.74 15.00 8.17
C GLN A 134 31.50 13.71 7.86
N GLU A 135 32.75 13.59 8.31
CA GLU A 135 33.57 12.37 8.20
C GLU A 135 32.90 11.17 8.90
N ARG A 136 32.37 11.35 10.12
CA ARG A 136 31.64 10.29 10.85
C ARG A 136 30.36 9.85 10.15
N ILE A 137 29.61 10.77 9.55
CA ILE A 137 28.43 10.44 8.74
C ILE A 137 28.82 9.66 7.49
N VAL A 138 29.89 10.08 6.79
CA VAL A 138 30.42 9.33 5.64
C VAL A 138 30.86 7.93 6.08
N ASP A 139 31.57 7.79 7.20
CA ASP A 139 31.97 6.49 7.76
C ASP A 139 30.74 5.61 8.10
N TYR A 140 29.71 6.19 8.72
CA TYR A 140 28.47 5.49 9.07
C TYR A 140 27.75 4.94 7.82
N LEU A 141 27.75 5.68 6.72
CA LEU A 141 27.06 5.34 5.47
C LEU A 141 27.88 4.44 4.54
N SER A 142 29.21 4.47 4.66
CA SER A 142 30.16 3.78 3.75
C SER A 142 29.96 2.28 3.62
N PRO A 143 29.50 1.53 4.66
CA PRO A 143 29.23 0.10 4.54
C PRO A 143 28.14 -0.28 3.53
N ALA A 144 27.37 0.67 3.02
CA ALA A 144 26.44 0.41 1.92
C ALA A 144 27.16 0.07 0.60
N VAL A 145 28.43 0.44 0.45
CA VAL A 145 29.27 0.14 -0.72
C VAL A 145 29.86 -1.26 -0.57
N GLY A 146 29.66 -2.10 -1.57
CA GLY A 146 30.12 -3.50 -1.55
C GLY A 146 29.21 -4.45 -0.77
N ASP A 147 28.08 -3.98 -0.23
CA ASP A 147 27.13 -4.82 0.48
C ASP A 147 26.14 -5.49 -0.49
N ASP A 148 26.28 -6.79 -0.68
CA ASP A 148 25.43 -7.62 -1.54
C ASP A 148 24.19 -8.20 -0.83
N THR A 149 23.97 -7.86 0.44
CA THR A 149 22.86 -8.38 1.24
C THR A 149 21.58 -7.55 1.14
N TYR A 150 21.55 -6.50 0.31
CA TYR A 150 20.32 -5.77 0.01
C TYR A 150 19.37 -6.63 -0.81
N PRO A 151 18.14 -6.89 -0.35
CA PRO A 151 17.15 -7.63 -1.13
C PRO A 151 16.87 -6.99 -2.49
N GLN A 152 16.69 -7.80 -3.52
CA GLN A 152 16.34 -7.38 -4.88
C GLN A 152 14.86 -7.01 -4.96
N THR A 153 14.47 -5.98 -4.22
CA THR A 153 13.12 -5.41 -4.09
C THR A 153 13.25 -3.88 -4.04
N ASN A 154 12.26 -3.18 -3.51
CA ASN A 154 12.38 -1.74 -3.25
C ASN A 154 13.63 -1.35 -2.44
N TRP A 155 14.31 -2.30 -1.80
CA TRP A 155 15.55 -2.07 -1.03
C TRP A 155 16.74 -1.63 -1.88
N VAL A 156 16.76 -1.88 -3.17
CA VAL A 156 17.80 -1.36 -4.08
C VAL A 156 17.87 0.17 -4.03
N TRP A 157 16.74 0.83 -3.76
CA TRP A 157 16.68 2.27 -3.57
C TRP A 157 17.42 2.74 -2.33
N PHE A 158 17.44 1.94 -1.26
CA PHE A 158 18.14 2.35 -0.04
C PHE A 158 19.65 2.40 -0.27
N ARG A 159 20.23 1.40 -0.93
CA ARG A 159 21.66 1.39 -1.30
C ARG A 159 21.97 2.52 -2.29
N LEU A 160 21.14 2.66 -3.31
CA LEU A 160 21.33 3.67 -4.36
C LEU A 160 21.30 5.10 -3.81
N VAL A 161 20.36 5.44 -2.95
CA VAL A 161 20.24 6.77 -2.33
C VAL A 161 21.47 7.06 -1.46
N VAL A 162 21.90 6.11 -0.64
CA VAL A 162 23.11 6.26 0.19
C VAL A 162 24.34 6.48 -0.66
N GLN A 163 24.59 5.66 -1.68
CA GLN A 163 25.75 5.82 -2.56
C GLN A 163 25.71 7.11 -3.37
N THR A 164 24.51 7.56 -3.76
CA THR A 164 24.32 8.84 -4.46
C THR A 164 24.72 10.03 -3.57
N PHE A 165 24.33 10.01 -2.29
CA PHE A 165 24.77 11.01 -1.34
C PHE A 165 26.30 10.97 -1.13
N LEU A 166 26.86 9.79 -0.86
CA LEU A 166 28.31 9.59 -0.71
C LEU A 166 29.08 10.14 -1.91
N ARG A 167 28.65 9.81 -3.14
CA ARG A 167 29.24 10.34 -4.37
C ARG A 167 29.25 11.88 -4.38
N SER A 168 28.17 12.52 -3.91
CA SER A 168 28.00 13.97 -3.92
C SER A 168 28.89 14.71 -2.93
N VAL A 169 29.41 14.01 -1.91
CA VAL A 169 30.24 14.60 -0.83
C VAL A 169 31.70 14.09 -0.85
N GLY A 170 32.09 13.34 -1.91
CA GLY A 170 33.45 12.82 -2.05
C GLY A 170 33.74 11.57 -1.20
N GLY A 171 32.73 10.92 -0.67
CA GLY A 171 32.85 9.62 0.02
C GLY A 171 32.96 8.47 -0.97
N PRO A 172 33.09 7.21 -0.47
CA PRO A 172 33.17 6.02 -1.31
C PRO A 172 31.83 5.75 -2.01
N TRP A 173 31.89 5.25 -3.25
CA TRP A 173 30.72 4.83 -4.03
C TRP A 173 31.15 3.88 -5.16
N SER A 174 30.23 3.11 -5.70
CA SER A 174 30.47 2.16 -6.78
C SER A 174 29.54 2.41 -7.96
N GLY A 175 30.07 2.90 -9.07
CA GLY A 175 29.29 3.09 -10.30
C GLY A 175 28.62 1.80 -10.81
N PRO A 176 29.33 0.66 -10.86
CA PRO A 176 28.74 -0.62 -11.25
C PRO A 176 27.55 -1.03 -10.36
N GLU A 177 27.64 -0.88 -9.03
CA GLU A 177 26.53 -1.21 -8.12
C GLU A 177 25.35 -0.29 -8.31
N MET A 178 25.59 1.02 -8.44
CA MET A 178 24.50 1.99 -8.71
C MET A 178 23.77 1.67 -10.01
N VAL A 179 24.49 1.29 -11.07
CA VAL A 179 23.87 0.86 -12.33
C VAL A 179 23.09 -0.43 -12.16
N ALA A 180 23.64 -1.42 -11.44
CA ALA A 180 22.96 -2.69 -11.17
C ALA A 180 21.65 -2.50 -10.38
N ASP A 181 21.63 -1.60 -9.37
CA ASP A 181 20.43 -1.27 -8.61
C ASP A 181 19.37 -0.59 -9.49
N LEU A 182 19.79 0.33 -10.36
CA LEU A 182 18.90 0.97 -11.32
C LEU A 182 18.32 -0.04 -12.32
N ASP A 183 19.14 -0.92 -12.87
CA ASP A 183 18.70 -1.96 -13.81
C ASP A 183 17.77 -2.97 -13.12
N THR A 184 18.00 -3.27 -11.85
CA THR A 184 17.08 -4.09 -11.04
C THR A 184 15.74 -3.40 -10.88
N HIS A 185 15.73 -2.11 -10.50
CA HIS A 185 14.47 -1.34 -10.44
C HIS A 185 13.77 -1.29 -11.81
N ASP A 186 14.50 -1.05 -12.89
CA ASP A 186 13.95 -1.01 -14.25
C ASP A 186 13.31 -2.36 -14.64
N SER A 187 13.81 -3.48 -14.10
CA SER A 187 13.25 -4.83 -14.31
C SER A 187 11.89 -5.04 -13.60
N PHE A 188 11.56 -4.22 -12.62
CA PHE A 188 10.26 -4.27 -11.92
C PHE A 188 9.11 -3.69 -12.74
N ARG A 189 9.40 -2.98 -13.82
CA ARG A 189 8.40 -2.33 -14.67
C ARG A 189 7.41 -3.33 -15.24
N ARG A 190 6.13 -3.00 -15.16
CA ARG A 190 5.01 -3.76 -15.69
C ARG A 190 4.09 -2.84 -16.48
N ASP A 191 2.98 -3.38 -16.97
CA ASP A 191 1.95 -2.61 -17.66
C ASP A 191 1.40 -1.48 -16.77
N ASP A 192 0.85 -0.47 -17.41
CA ASP A 192 0.11 0.62 -16.78
C ASP A 192 0.93 1.46 -15.76
N GLY A 193 2.27 1.52 -15.92
CA GLY A 193 3.17 2.26 -15.03
C GLY A 193 3.34 1.63 -13.65
N TRP A 194 2.84 0.42 -13.44
CA TRP A 194 3.03 -0.32 -12.20
C TRP A 194 4.38 -1.03 -12.14
N LEU A 195 4.88 -1.22 -10.94
CA LEU A 195 6.15 -1.85 -10.64
C LEU A 195 5.92 -3.04 -9.70
N ALA A 196 6.47 -4.20 -10.03
CA ALA A 196 6.50 -5.32 -9.09
C ALA A 196 7.55 -5.07 -8.01
N ASP A 197 7.26 -5.42 -6.76
CA ASP A 197 8.25 -5.29 -5.67
C ASP A 197 9.07 -6.59 -5.55
N GLY A 198 9.97 -6.80 -6.52
CA GLY A 198 10.75 -8.03 -6.65
C GLY A 198 10.07 -9.07 -7.53
N ALA A 199 10.31 -10.35 -7.23
CA ALA A 199 9.88 -11.47 -8.06
C ALA A 199 8.41 -11.89 -7.85
N THR A 200 7.78 -11.48 -6.75
CA THR A 200 6.41 -11.86 -6.41
C THR A 200 5.38 -10.86 -6.93
N ARG A 201 4.11 -11.27 -6.95
CA ARG A 201 2.99 -10.41 -7.32
C ARG A 201 2.51 -9.57 -6.13
N ALA A 202 3.42 -8.78 -5.57
CA ALA A 202 3.21 -7.94 -4.39
C ALA A 202 2.86 -6.51 -4.78
N TYR A 203 1.70 -6.32 -5.40
CA TYR A 203 1.21 -4.97 -5.73
C TYR A 203 0.41 -4.39 -4.57
N ASP A 204 0.84 -3.23 -4.08
CA ASP A 204 0.25 -2.51 -2.97
C ASP A 204 0.71 -1.04 -2.97
N HIS A 205 0.52 -0.34 -1.87
CA HIS A 205 0.94 1.06 -1.70
C HIS A 205 2.46 1.29 -1.84
N TYR A 206 3.32 0.24 -1.78
CA TYR A 206 4.75 0.39 -2.06
C TYR A 206 5.01 0.91 -3.46
N ASN A 207 4.11 0.67 -4.41
CA ASN A 207 4.20 1.32 -5.72
C ASN A 207 4.29 2.85 -5.59
N GLY A 208 3.43 3.45 -4.77
CA GLY A 208 3.43 4.90 -4.54
C GLY A 208 4.53 5.36 -3.61
N TRP A 209 4.55 4.85 -2.37
CA TRP A 209 5.42 5.39 -1.32
C TRP A 209 6.87 4.87 -1.30
N ALA A 210 7.23 3.97 -2.24
CA ALA A 210 8.60 3.51 -2.43
C ALA A 210 9.01 3.53 -3.91
N LEU A 211 8.37 2.73 -4.76
CA LEU A 211 8.85 2.47 -6.11
C LEU A 211 8.74 3.67 -7.06
N HIS A 212 7.85 4.63 -6.80
CA HIS A 212 7.75 5.88 -7.56
C HIS A 212 8.34 7.10 -6.83
N ILE A 213 8.24 7.17 -5.49
CA ILE A 213 8.76 8.32 -4.76
C ILE A 213 10.29 8.38 -4.76
N TYR A 214 10.97 7.22 -4.57
CA TYR A 214 12.43 7.21 -4.55
C TYR A 214 13.04 7.62 -5.89
N PRO A 215 12.65 7.09 -7.06
CA PRO A 215 13.15 7.58 -8.35
C PRO A 215 12.96 9.09 -8.53
N THR A 216 11.79 9.60 -8.11
CA THR A 216 11.47 11.03 -8.22
C THR A 216 12.36 11.91 -7.34
N LEU A 217 12.63 11.50 -6.11
CA LEU A 217 13.50 12.24 -5.19
C LEU A 217 14.98 12.05 -5.55
N TRP A 218 15.40 10.81 -5.84
CA TRP A 218 16.77 10.48 -6.20
C TRP A 218 17.25 11.24 -7.44
N SER A 219 16.41 11.37 -8.47
CA SER A 219 16.79 12.09 -9.70
C SER A 219 17.14 13.57 -9.47
N ARG A 220 16.83 14.12 -8.30
CA ARG A 220 17.11 15.48 -7.89
C ARG A 220 18.29 15.61 -6.92
N MET A 221 18.84 14.47 -6.46
CA MET A 221 20.01 14.48 -5.59
C MET A 221 21.26 14.96 -6.36
N ALA A 222 22.11 15.72 -5.70
CA ALA A 222 23.32 16.30 -6.31
C ALA A 222 24.26 15.24 -6.92
N GLY A 223 24.29 14.02 -6.36
CA GLY A 223 25.13 12.92 -6.86
C GLY A 223 24.50 12.08 -7.97
N ALA A 224 23.24 12.30 -8.37
CA ALA A 224 22.54 11.47 -9.35
C ALA A 224 23.03 11.73 -10.80
N GLY A 225 23.27 12.98 -11.16
CA GLY A 225 23.93 13.42 -12.40
C GLY A 225 23.42 12.75 -13.67
N ASP A 226 24.36 12.20 -14.43
CA ASP A 226 24.15 11.52 -15.72
C ASP A 226 23.30 10.23 -15.61
N LEU A 227 23.37 9.52 -14.49
CA LEU A 227 22.55 8.33 -14.24
C LEU A 227 21.05 8.68 -14.18
N ALA A 228 20.71 9.81 -13.58
CA ALA A 228 19.34 10.31 -13.54
C ALA A 228 18.88 10.86 -14.90
N ALA A 229 19.75 11.58 -15.61
CA ALA A 229 19.42 12.20 -16.90
C ALA A 229 18.90 11.18 -17.93
N SER A 230 19.43 9.96 -17.93
CA SER A 230 19.00 8.91 -18.86
C SER A 230 17.67 8.23 -18.50
N ARG A 231 17.17 8.39 -17.27
CA ARG A 231 16.02 7.64 -16.75
C ARG A 231 14.82 8.50 -16.32
N THR A 232 15.04 9.77 -15.99
CA THR A 232 13.99 10.64 -15.42
C THR A 232 12.74 10.73 -16.29
N ALA A 233 12.88 10.82 -17.61
CA ALA A 233 11.74 10.90 -18.51
C ALA A 233 10.86 9.64 -18.41
N GLN A 234 11.47 8.47 -18.36
CA GLN A 234 10.73 7.21 -18.23
C GLN A 234 10.08 7.07 -16.83
N TYR A 235 10.81 7.40 -15.76
CA TYR A 235 10.27 7.37 -14.40
C TYR A 235 9.08 8.33 -14.24
N THR A 236 9.15 9.51 -14.87
CA THR A 236 8.03 10.45 -14.89
C THR A 236 6.83 9.88 -15.66
N ALA A 237 7.05 9.24 -16.79
CA ALA A 237 5.98 8.63 -17.59
C ALA A 237 5.31 7.46 -16.86
N ASP A 238 6.10 6.60 -16.19
CA ASP A 238 5.58 5.48 -15.40
C ASP A 238 4.76 6.02 -14.20
N LEU A 239 5.26 7.01 -13.50
CA LEU A 239 4.54 7.68 -12.41
C LEU A 239 3.23 8.33 -12.90
N ASP A 240 3.27 9.05 -14.02
CA ASP A 240 2.08 9.68 -14.61
C ASP A 240 0.98 8.66 -14.91
N ARG A 241 1.36 7.53 -15.49
CA ARG A 241 0.40 6.48 -15.81
C ARG A 241 -0.13 5.78 -14.54
N PHE A 242 0.73 5.48 -13.57
CA PHE A 242 0.34 4.92 -12.27
C PHE A 242 -0.63 5.82 -11.50
N LEU A 243 -0.39 7.13 -11.51
CA LEU A 243 -1.22 8.09 -10.78
C LEU A 243 -2.67 8.15 -11.26
N GLN A 244 -2.93 7.84 -12.54
CA GLN A 244 -4.30 7.76 -13.07
C GLN A 244 -5.10 6.62 -12.45
N ASP A 245 -4.44 5.53 -12.03
CA ASP A 245 -5.08 4.44 -11.29
C ASP A 245 -5.11 4.75 -9.79
N ALA A 246 -4.03 5.30 -9.24
CA ALA A 246 -3.93 5.63 -7.82
C ALA A 246 -5.01 6.61 -7.36
N ILE A 247 -5.30 7.66 -8.15
CA ILE A 247 -6.35 8.64 -7.82
C ILE A 247 -7.75 8.01 -7.87
N ALA A 248 -7.96 6.99 -8.70
CA ALA A 248 -9.21 6.26 -8.81
C ALA A 248 -9.44 5.27 -7.65
N MET A 249 -8.41 4.99 -6.84
CA MET A 249 -8.49 4.10 -5.66
C MET A 249 -8.76 4.84 -4.35
N ILE A 250 -9.05 6.14 -4.39
CA ILE A 250 -9.41 6.93 -3.21
C ILE A 250 -10.94 7.00 -3.10
N GLY A 251 -11.49 6.66 -1.92
CA GLY A 251 -12.91 6.82 -1.62
C GLY A 251 -13.35 8.28 -1.53
N ALA A 252 -14.64 8.55 -1.65
CA ALA A 252 -15.17 9.90 -1.56
C ALA A 252 -14.92 10.56 -0.19
N ASP A 253 -14.72 9.76 0.87
CA ASP A 253 -14.33 10.25 2.19
C ASP A 253 -12.80 10.39 2.36
N GLY A 254 -12.04 10.22 1.27
CA GLY A 254 -10.58 10.29 1.24
C GLY A 254 -9.88 9.00 1.68
N SER A 255 -10.60 7.95 2.04
CA SER A 255 -9.99 6.68 2.43
C SER A 255 -9.15 6.11 1.30
N PRO A 256 -7.87 5.80 1.51
CA PRO A 256 -7.12 4.97 0.58
C PRO A 256 -7.61 3.52 0.65
N LEU A 257 -7.27 2.72 -0.38
CA LEU A 257 -7.58 1.29 -0.40
C LEU A 257 -6.97 0.59 0.82
N ILE A 258 -7.76 -0.25 1.51
CA ILE A 258 -7.29 -1.01 2.68
C ILE A 258 -6.78 -2.38 2.19
N GLN A 259 -5.55 -2.39 1.67
CA GLN A 259 -4.92 -3.55 1.04
C GLN A 259 -3.38 -3.43 1.11
N GLY A 260 -2.70 -4.57 1.21
CA GLY A 260 -1.25 -4.63 1.24
C GLY A 260 -0.65 -4.52 2.66
N ARG A 261 0.66 -4.74 2.73
CA ARG A 261 1.42 -4.65 3.99
C ARG A 261 1.67 -3.19 4.39
N SER A 262 2.11 -3.00 5.62
CA SER A 262 2.52 -1.68 6.15
C SER A 262 1.40 -0.63 6.18
N LEU A 263 0.15 -1.04 6.29
CA LEU A 263 -1.01 -0.14 6.36
C LEU A 263 -0.89 0.89 7.50
N THR A 264 -0.09 0.60 8.53
CA THR A 264 0.23 1.55 9.61
C THR A 264 0.89 2.85 9.12
N TYR A 265 1.42 2.89 7.88
CA TYR A 265 1.96 4.12 7.26
C TYR A 265 0.86 5.09 6.81
N ARG A 266 -0.41 4.67 6.80
CA ARG A 266 -1.61 5.51 6.63
C ARG A 266 -1.50 6.51 5.47
N PHE A 267 -1.39 7.80 5.83
CA PHE A 267 -1.34 8.88 4.84
C PHE A 267 -0.04 8.97 4.03
N ALA A 268 0.93 8.04 4.23
CA ALA A 268 1.96 7.81 3.21
C ALA A 268 1.34 7.50 1.83
N ALA A 269 0.10 7.01 1.77
CA ALA A 269 -0.65 6.84 0.53
C ALA A 269 -0.82 8.15 -0.29
N ALA A 270 -0.64 9.32 0.32
CA ALA A 270 -0.59 10.61 -0.37
C ALA A 270 0.75 10.88 -1.09
N ALA A 271 1.82 10.16 -0.75
CA ALA A 271 3.17 10.42 -1.27
C ALA A 271 3.29 10.44 -2.80
N PRO A 272 2.67 9.53 -3.56
CA PRO A 272 2.81 9.53 -5.01
C PRO A 272 2.21 10.77 -5.68
N PHE A 273 1.17 11.37 -5.12
CA PHE A 273 0.57 12.61 -5.65
C PHE A 273 1.54 13.79 -5.52
N TRP A 274 2.25 13.88 -4.40
CA TRP A 274 3.33 14.87 -4.23
C TRP A 274 4.53 14.58 -5.12
N ALA A 275 4.87 13.32 -5.33
CA ALA A 275 5.89 12.94 -6.31
C ALA A 275 5.48 13.38 -7.72
N GLY A 276 4.21 13.22 -8.08
CA GLY A 276 3.64 13.69 -9.34
C GLY A 276 3.75 15.22 -9.50
N ALA A 277 3.40 15.97 -8.45
CA ALA A 277 3.55 17.44 -8.45
C ALA A 277 5.01 17.85 -8.60
N LEU A 278 5.92 17.16 -7.89
CA LEU A 278 7.36 17.40 -7.97
C LEU A 278 7.93 17.05 -9.34
N ALA A 279 7.46 15.96 -9.97
CA ALA A 279 7.90 15.51 -11.29
C ALA A 279 7.29 16.32 -12.44
N GLY A 280 6.18 17.03 -12.20
CA GLY A 280 5.45 17.75 -13.23
C GLY A 280 4.76 16.80 -14.22
N VAL A 281 4.08 15.78 -13.70
CA VAL A 281 3.34 14.81 -14.55
C VAL A 281 2.28 15.51 -15.39
N PRO A 282 2.09 15.11 -16.68
CA PRO A 282 1.22 15.84 -17.58
C PRO A 282 -0.27 15.52 -17.50
N SER A 283 -0.65 14.32 -17.01
CA SER A 283 -2.04 13.83 -17.08
C SER A 283 -2.93 14.30 -15.92
N LEU A 284 -2.34 14.76 -14.83
CA LEU A 284 -3.06 15.30 -13.67
C LEU A 284 -2.59 16.71 -13.36
N THR A 285 -3.53 17.62 -13.16
CA THR A 285 -3.21 19.00 -12.81
C THR A 285 -2.62 19.07 -11.39
N PRO A 286 -1.83 20.10 -11.08
CA PRO A 286 -1.37 20.37 -9.72
C PRO A 286 -2.52 20.43 -8.69
N GLY A 287 -3.67 20.98 -9.09
CA GLY A 287 -4.86 21.05 -8.25
C GLY A 287 -5.48 19.68 -7.95
N ALA A 288 -5.53 18.78 -8.94
CA ALA A 288 -6.00 17.40 -8.76
C ALA A 288 -5.07 16.60 -7.84
N LEU A 289 -3.74 16.73 -8.05
CA LEU A 289 -2.73 16.06 -7.23
C LEU A 289 -2.81 16.50 -5.76
N ARG A 290 -2.93 17.84 -5.52
CA ARG A 290 -3.12 18.35 -4.16
C ARG A 290 -4.41 17.85 -3.55
N HIS A 291 -5.53 17.91 -4.28
CA HIS A 291 -6.82 17.47 -3.74
C HIS A 291 -6.79 16.00 -3.34
N ALA A 292 -6.19 15.14 -4.16
CA ALA A 292 -6.02 13.72 -3.82
C ALA A 292 -5.22 13.54 -2.52
N ALA A 293 -4.09 14.24 -2.37
CA ALA A 293 -3.30 14.19 -1.15
C ALA A 293 -4.06 14.76 0.06
N ASP A 294 -4.77 15.88 -0.11
CA ASP A 294 -5.61 16.50 0.92
C ASP A 294 -6.67 15.51 1.42
N ARG A 295 -7.40 14.87 0.51
CA ARG A 295 -8.45 13.91 0.87
C ARG A 295 -7.89 12.76 1.71
N VAL A 296 -6.75 12.19 1.30
CA VAL A 296 -6.10 11.10 2.04
C VAL A 296 -5.67 11.52 3.44
N VAL A 297 -5.03 12.67 3.61
CA VAL A 297 -4.56 13.10 4.94
C VAL A 297 -5.74 13.50 5.84
N HIS A 298 -6.73 14.21 5.31
CA HIS A 298 -7.91 14.62 6.08
C HIS A 298 -8.81 13.44 6.46
N HIS A 299 -8.85 12.37 5.67
CA HIS A 299 -9.53 11.13 6.09
C HIS A 299 -9.04 10.63 7.45
N PHE A 300 -7.75 10.69 7.70
CA PHE A 300 -7.17 10.31 8.99
C PHE A 300 -7.35 11.40 10.05
N ALA A 301 -7.14 12.66 9.68
CA ALA A 301 -7.28 13.79 10.61
C ALA A 301 -8.70 13.90 11.18
N ASP A 302 -9.73 13.72 10.36
CA ASP A 302 -11.15 13.74 10.77
C ASP A 302 -11.49 12.57 11.72
N ARG A 303 -10.63 11.55 11.77
CA ARG A 303 -10.73 10.39 12.67
C ARG A 303 -9.75 10.43 13.84
N GLY A 304 -9.19 11.64 14.10
CA GLY A 304 -8.30 11.87 15.24
C GLY A 304 -6.90 11.25 15.10
N VAL A 305 -6.38 11.14 13.87
CA VAL A 305 -5.03 10.64 13.59
C VAL A 305 -4.21 11.75 12.92
N PRO A 306 -3.08 12.19 13.49
CA PRO A 306 -2.45 11.78 14.75
C PRO A 306 -3.33 12.01 15.98
N GLY A 307 -3.08 11.24 17.06
CA GLY A 307 -3.80 11.38 18.32
C GLY A 307 -3.73 12.79 18.92
N GLU A 308 -4.45 13.03 20.03
CA GLU A 308 -4.42 14.33 20.72
C GLU A 308 -3.03 14.73 21.20
N ASP A 309 -2.18 13.74 21.52
CA ASP A 309 -0.77 13.89 21.87
C ASP A 309 0.14 14.22 20.67
N GLY A 310 -0.39 14.17 19.44
CA GLY A 310 0.34 14.38 18.19
C GLY A 310 1.12 13.16 17.70
N LEU A 311 0.89 11.98 18.29
CA LEU A 311 1.61 10.76 17.95
C LEU A 311 0.83 9.87 16.98
N LEU A 312 1.59 9.02 16.27
CA LEU A 312 1.09 8.00 15.35
C LEU A 312 1.35 6.60 15.94
N PRO A 313 0.38 6.00 16.64
CA PRO A 313 0.52 4.61 17.11
C PRO A 313 0.35 3.63 15.94
N ILE A 314 0.83 2.38 16.10
CA ILE A 314 0.51 1.30 15.17
C ILE A 314 -1.02 1.10 15.11
N GLY A 315 -1.57 1.12 13.90
CA GLY A 315 -3.01 1.00 13.65
C GLY A 315 -3.44 1.74 12.39
N TRP A 316 -4.74 1.89 12.21
CA TRP A 316 -5.38 2.62 11.11
C TRP A 316 -6.10 3.86 11.65
N HIS A 317 -7.41 3.80 11.91
CA HIS A 317 -8.14 4.92 12.57
C HIS A 317 -7.91 4.99 14.08
N ARG A 318 -7.49 3.90 14.69
CA ARG A 318 -7.23 3.76 16.12
C ARG A 318 -5.96 2.96 16.35
N PRO A 319 -5.39 2.95 17.56
CA PRO A 319 -4.35 2.00 17.92
C PRO A 319 -4.85 0.55 17.73
N TRP A 320 -4.11 -0.22 16.95
CA TRP A 320 -4.39 -1.65 16.75
C TRP A 320 -3.08 -2.40 16.50
N PRO A 321 -2.38 -2.83 17.59
CA PRO A 321 -1.04 -3.40 17.49
C PRO A 321 -0.91 -4.63 16.58
N ARG A 322 -2.00 -5.37 16.36
CA ARG A 322 -2.03 -6.53 15.43
C ARG A 322 -1.80 -6.14 13.97
N LEU A 323 -1.79 -4.84 13.62
CA LEU A 323 -1.42 -4.38 12.28
C LEU A 323 0.09 -4.41 12.04
N ALA A 324 0.89 -4.59 13.10
CA ALA A 324 2.33 -4.67 13.01
C ALA A 324 2.76 -5.92 12.24
N GLN A 325 3.66 -5.75 11.28
CA GLN A 325 4.46 -6.82 10.74
C GLN A 325 5.70 -7.06 11.61
N ALA A 326 6.41 -8.16 11.35
CA ALA A 326 7.59 -8.56 12.13
C ALA A 326 8.71 -7.50 12.17
N TYR A 327 8.74 -6.62 11.18
CA TYR A 327 9.68 -5.49 11.10
C TYR A 327 9.14 -4.19 11.72
N SER A 328 7.91 -4.18 12.21
CA SER A 328 7.30 -2.95 12.71
C SER A 328 7.68 -2.68 14.16
N GLY A 329 7.99 -1.42 14.44
CA GLY A 329 8.17 -0.85 15.76
C GLY A 329 7.35 0.43 15.92
N PRO A 330 7.37 1.07 17.11
CA PRO A 330 6.58 2.28 17.37
C PRO A 330 7.00 3.48 16.50
N GLY A 331 8.19 3.46 15.89
CA GLY A 331 8.64 4.42 14.88
C GLY A 331 8.08 4.17 13.48
N SER A 332 7.63 2.95 13.18
CA SER A 332 7.19 2.55 11.84
C SER A 332 6.08 3.43 11.27
N PRO A 333 5.04 3.84 12.01
CA PRO A 333 3.98 4.70 11.49
C PRO A 333 4.47 6.05 10.95
N TYR A 334 5.66 6.50 11.36
CA TYR A 334 6.21 7.80 10.92
C TYR A 334 6.73 7.81 9.48
N TRP A 335 6.71 6.68 8.75
CA TRP A 335 6.80 6.73 7.29
C TRP A 335 5.62 7.47 6.64
N ALA A 336 4.55 7.72 7.39
CA ALA A 336 3.52 8.71 7.05
C ALA A 336 4.11 10.08 6.67
N SER A 337 5.30 10.44 7.16
CA SER A 337 6.05 11.65 6.76
C SER A 337 6.19 11.79 5.24
N LYS A 338 6.26 10.68 4.49
CA LYS A 338 6.30 10.71 3.02
C LYS A 338 5.04 11.34 2.41
N GLY A 339 3.88 11.14 3.05
CA GLY A 339 2.63 11.78 2.65
C GLY A 339 2.61 13.30 2.86
N MET A 340 3.58 13.83 3.58
CA MET A 340 3.75 15.27 3.80
C MET A 340 4.77 15.91 2.84
N LEU A 341 5.29 15.18 1.85
CA LEU A 341 6.33 15.66 0.92
C LEU A 341 5.96 17.01 0.25
N GLY A 342 4.67 17.27 0.04
CA GLY A 342 4.19 18.51 -0.57
C GLY A 342 4.69 19.78 0.12
N ILE A 343 4.91 19.75 1.45
CA ILE A 343 5.40 20.93 2.17
C ILE A 343 6.83 21.33 1.80
N ALA A 344 7.58 20.45 1.13
CA ALA A 344 8.90 20.77 0.57
C ALA A 344 8.81 21.69 -0.66
N LEU A 345 7.64 21.75 -1.31
CA LEU A 345 7.42 22.65 -2.43
C LEU A 345 7.18 24.07 -1.91
N PRO A 346 7.75 25.10 -2.59
CA PRO A 346 7.61 26.48 -2.15
C PRO A 346 6.15 26.95 -2.25
N ALA A 347 5.80 27.99 -1.48
CA ALA A 347 4.42 28.47 -1.37
C ALA A 347 3.82 29.00 -2.69
N ASP A 348 4.66 29.42 -3.62
CA ASP A 348 4.29 29.89 -4.96
C ASP A 348 4.24 28.77 -6.02
N HIS A 349 4.46 27.51 -5.62
CA HIS A 349 4.35 26.37 -6.54
C HIS A 349 2.90 26.20 -7.02
N PRO A 350 2.66 25.85 -8.31
CA PRO A 350 1.31 25.63 -8.85
C PRO A 350 0.43 24.70 -8.00
N VAL A 351 1.02 23.69 -7.38
CA VAL A 351 0.28 22.77 -6.49
C VAL A 351 -0.44 23.48 -5.35
N TRP A 352 0.05 24.64 -4.89
CA TRP A 352 -0.56 25.43 -3.81
C TRP A 352 -1.45 26.57 -4.31
N THR A 353 -1.24 27.03 -5.56
CA THR A 353 -1.90 28.22 -6.09
C THR A 353 -3.03 27.92 -7.07
N GLU A 354 -3.03 26.75 -7.73
CA GLU A 354 -4.10 26.35 -8.62
C GLU A 354 -5.35 25.89 -7.85
N PRO A 355 -6.56 26.02 -8.42
CA PRO A 355 -7.78 25.49 -7.83
C PRO A 355 -7.71 23.99 -7.62
N ALA A 356 -8.32 23.50 -6.55
CA ALA A 356 -8.49 22.06 -6.32
C ALA A 356 -9.46 21.46 -7.36
N GLU A 357 -9.14 20.26 -7.83
CA GLU A 357 -10.03 19.50 -8.72
C GLU A 357 -10.52 18.23 -8.02
N PRO A 358 -11.79 17.86 -8.23
CA PRO A 358 -12.39 16.75 -7.51
C PRO A 358 -11.80 15.39 -7.93
N LEU A 359 -11.86 14.40 -7.00
CA LEU A 359 -11.54 13.01 -7.28
C LEU A 359 -12.51 12.41 -8.33
N PRO A 360 -12.08 11.39 -9.09
CA PRO A 360 -12.97 10.70 -10.02
C PRO A 360 -14.28 10.24 -9.38
N ILE A 361 -14.24 9.68 -8.17
CA ILE A 361 -15.42 9.20 -7.44
C ILE A 361 -16.36 10.33 -6.98
N GLU A 362 -15.88 11.55 -6.84
CA GLU A 362 -16.69 12.73 -6.49
C GLU A 362 -17.50 13.24 -7.69
N THR A 363 -17.05 12.95 -8.91
CA THR A 363 -17.69 13.43 -10.16
C THR A 363 -18.58 12.38 -10.84
N GLY A 364 -18.29 11.10 -10.69
CA GLY A 364 -19.02 10.01 -11.34
C GLY A 364 -18.66 8.64 -10.81
N ASP A 365 -19.29 7.63 -11.39
CA ASP A 365 -18.88 6.25 -11.17
C ASP A 365 -17.55 5.98 -11.86
N VAL A 366 -16.76 5.08 -11.27
CA VAL A 366 -15.44 4.69 -11.76
C VAL A 366 -15.46 3.23 -12.17
N LEU A 367 -14.97 2.91 -13.35
CA LEU A 367 -14.70 1.53 -13.77
C LEU A 367 -13.40 1.48 -14.58
N ARG A 368 -12.40 0.77 -14.07
CA ARG A 368 -11.08 0.66 -14.71
C ARG A 368 -10.53 -0.76 -14.57
N ALA A 369 -9.80 -1.20 -15.59
CA ALA A 369 -8.99 -2.40 -15.56
C ALA A 369 -7.52 -2.01 -15.43
N VAL A 370 -6.83 -2.58 -14.45
CA VAL A 370 -5.40 -2.41 -14.22
C VAL A 370 -4.72 -3.76 -14.39
N ARG A 371 -3.98 -3.92 -15.49
CA ARG A 371 -3.50 -5.23 -15.93
C ARG A 371 -2.38 -5.79 -15.07
N ALA A 372 -1.43 -4.97 -14.68
CA ALA A 372 -0.26 -5.42 -13.91
C ALA A 372 -0.65 -6.10 -12.58
N PRO A 373 -1.42 -5.48 -11.67
CA PRO A 373 -1.87 -6.15 -10.46
C PRO A 373 -3.06 -7.10 -10.69
N GLY A 374 -3.64 -7.14 -11.88
CA GLY A 374 -4.82 -7.94 -12.19
C GLY A 374 -6.09 -7.43 -11.49
N TRP A 375 -6.32 -6.12 -11.49
CA TRP A 375 -7.38 -5.48 -10.72
C TRP A 375 -8.46 -4.85 -11.62
N LEU A 376 -9.73 -4.95 -11.14
CA LEU A 376 -10.81 -4.07 -11.57
C LEU A 376 -11.07 -3.07 -10.45
N ILE A 377 -10.97 -1.79 -10.75
CA ILE A 377 -11.35 -0.70 -9.86
C ILE A 377 -12.80 -0.32 -10.20
N SER A 378 -13.70 -0.40 -9.22
CA SER A 378 -15.09 0.01 -9.34
C SER A 378 -15.47 0.94 -8.20
N GLY A 379 -15.75 2.19 -8.52
CA GLY A 379 -16.25 3.19 -7.59
C GLY A 379 -17.71 3.53 -7.90
N ALA A 380 -18.58 3.53 -6.90
CA ALA A 380 -19.95 3.99 -7.04
C ALA A 380 -20.10 5.35 -6.34
N ARG A 381 -20.37 6.40 -7.11
CA ARG A 381 -20.54 7.76 -6.57
C ARG A 381 -21.65 7.84 -5.52
N ALA A 382 -22.69 7.03 -5.67
CA ALA A 382 -23.85 7.03 -4.80
C ALA A 382 -23.52 6.69 -3.33
N ASP A 383 -22.54 5.80 -3.09
CA ASP A 383 -22.09 5.43 -1.75
C ASP A 383 -20.67 5.91 -1.41
N GLY A 384 -19.96 6.43 -2.40
CA GLY A 384 -18.59 6.94 -2.27
C GLY A 384 -17.52 5.87 -2.05
N ILE A 385 -17.87 4.59 -2.15
CA ILE A 385 -16.97 3.47 -1.89
C ILE A 385 -16.27 3.05 -3.19
N VAL A 386 -14.96 2.93 -3.14
CA VAL A 386 -14.17 2.28 -4.19
C VAL A 386 -13.89 0.84 -3.79
N ARG A 387 -14.14 -0.08 -4.72
CA ARG A 387 -13.92 -1.52 -4.61
C ARG A 387 -12.88 -1.93 -5.63
N VAL A 388 -11.96 -2.78 -5.24
CA VAL A 388 -10.95 -3.38 -6.12
C VAL A 388 -11.16 -4.88 -6.13
N ILE A 389 -11.48 -5.43 -7.30
CA ILE A 389 -11.64 -6.87 -7.48
C ILE A 389 -10.34 -7.42 -8.05
N ASN A 390 -9.75 -8.38 -7.34
CA ASN A 390 -8.39 -8.86 -7.50
C ASN A 390 -8.32 -10.26 -8.11
N HIS A 391 -7.71 -10.35 -9.28
CA HIS A 391 -7.41 -11.59 -9.98
C HIS A 391 -5.95 -11.71 -10.43
N GLY A 392 -5.01 -10.96 -9.81
CA GLY A 392 -3.60 -11.00 -10.20
C GLY A 392 -2.59 -10.79 -9.07
N THR A 393 -3.04 -10.40 -7.88
CA THR A 393 -2.15 -10.10 -6.74
C THR A 393 -2.37 -11.09 -5.61
N ASP A 394 -1.30 -11.76 -5.13
CA ASP A 394 -1.33 -12.68 -4.00
C ASP A 394 -0.04 -12.69 -3.15
N HIS A 395 0.95 -11.85 -3.53
CA HIS A 395 2.27 -11.74 -2.89
C HIS A 395 3.10 -13.02 -2.98
N ASP A 396 2.87 -13.82 -4.03
CA ASP A 396 3.62 -15.04 -4.30
C ASP A 396 3.83 -15.21 -5.82
N VAL A 397 4.37 -16.32 -6.23
CA VAL A 397 4.55 -16.69 -7.64
C VAL A 397 3.46 -17.67 -8.09
N GLU A 398 3.24 -17.77 -9.39
CA GLU A 398 2.30 -18.77 -9.94
C GLU A 398 2.71 -20.19 -9.55
N GLY A 399 1.74 -20.98 -9.08
CA GLY A 399 1.96 -22.35 -8.63
C GLY A 399 2.43 -22.49 -7.18
N ALA A 400 2.61 -21.40 -6.45
CA ALA A 400 2.88 -21.45 -5.01
C ALA A 400 1.72 -22.13 -4.24
N THR A 401 2.07 -22.76 -3.12
CA THR A 401 1.10 -23.46 -2.24
C THR A 401 1.18 -22.99 -0.79
N THR A 402 1.62 -21.76 -0.58
CA THR A 402 1.55 -21.07 0.72
C THR A 402 0.11 -20.77 1.08
N GLY A 403 -0.19 -20.56 2.36
CA GLY A 403 -1.48 -20.04 2.77
C GLY A 403 -1.75 -18.65 2.20
N ASP A 404 -3.01 -18.27 2.10
CA ASP A 404 -3.40 -16.93 1.64
C ASP A 404 -2.97 -15.85 2.62
N SER A 405 -2.32 -14.80 2.11
CA SER A 405 -2.24 -13.56 2.85
C SER A 405 -3.57 -12.80 2.73
N PRO A 406 -4.25 -12.47 3.84
CA PRO A 406 -5.47 -11.66 3.79
C PRO A 406 -5.21 -10.26 3.21
N LEU A 407 -3.96 -9.79 3.25
CA LEU A 407 -3.56 -8.50 2.71
C LEU A 407 -3.46 -8.48 1.17
N TYR A 408 -3.34 -9.66 0.51
CA TYR A 408 -3.08 -9.74 -0.94
C TYR A 408 -3.97 -10.72 -1.70
N ALA A 409 -4.36 -11.85 -1.08
CA ALA A 409 -4.98 -12.95 -1.80
C ALA A 409 -6.52 -12.94 -1.79
N ARG A 410 -7.17 -11.93 -1.22
CA ARG A 410 -8.64 -11.79 -1.28
C ARG A 410 -9.09 -11.40 -2.69
N ILE A 411 -10.28 -11.85 -3.08
CA ILE A 411 -10.89 -11.48 -4.37
C ILE A 411 -11.32 -10.01 -4.37
N GLY A 412 -11.61 -9.43 -3.22
CA GLY A 412 -12.02 -8.02 -3.14
C GLY A 412 -11.39 -7.26 -1.99
N TYR A 413 -11.05 -6.01 -2.25
CA TYR A 413 -10.61 -4.99 -1.28
C TYR A 413 -11.41 -3.70 -1.49
N SER A 414 -11.56 -2.90 -0.47
CA SER A 414 -12.27 -1.63 -0.60
C SER A 414 -11.67 -0.51 0.24
N THR A 415 -12.13 0.70 0.00
CA THR A 415 -11.81 1.86 0.83
C THR A 415 -12.62 1.92 2.13
N ALA A 416 -13.57 0.99 2.34
CA ALA A 416 -14.49 1.02 3.46
C ALA A 416 -14.44 -0.23 4.35
N THR A 417 -13.83 -1.33 3.91
CA THR A 417 -13.72 -2.58 4.67
C THR A 417 -12.27 -3.02 4.77
N ALA A 418 -11.87 -3.53 5.93
CA ALA A 418 -10.60 -4.21 6.11
C ALA A 418 -10.78 -5.73 6.01
N PRO A 419 -9.83 -6.47 5.44
CA PRO A 419 -9.86 -7.93 5.48
C PRO A 419 -9.83 -8.43 6.94
N ILE A 420 -10.21 -9.68 7.16
CA ILE A 420 -10.04 -10.34 8.45
C ILE A 420 -8.55 -10.56 8.70
N LEU A 421 -8.00 -9.94 9.75
CA LEU A 421 -6.57 -9.95 10.09
C LEU A 421 -6.28 -10.62 11.45
N ASP A 422 -7.26 -11.31 12.03
CA ASP A 422 -7.01 -12.25 13.12
C ASP A 422 -6.38 -13.56 12.58
N GLU A 423 -6.05 -14.51 13.43
CA GLU A 423 -5.42 -15.76 13.01
C GLU A 423 -6.27 -16.55 12.00
N SER A 424 -7.60 -16.44 12.07
CA SER A 424 -8.49 -17.12 11.12
C SER A 424 -8.36 -16.54 9.71
N GLY A 425 -8.15 -15.25 9.58
CA GLY A 425 -7.91 -14.61 8.27
C GLY A 425 -6.68 -15.18 7.55
N TRP A 426 -5.65 -15.58 8.30
CA TRP A 426 -4.42 -16.17 7.75
C TRP A 426 -4.51 -17.68 7.49
N THR A 427 -5.31 -18.42 8.26
CA THR A 427 -5.28 -19.88 8.28
C THR A 427 -6.54 -20.55 7.76
N ASP A 428 -7.64 -19.82 7.65
CA ASP A 428 -8.95 -20.33 7.24
C ASP A 428 -9.77 -19.24 6.50
N PRO A 429 -9.38 -18.85 5.27
CA PRO A 429 -9.89 -17.68 4.55
C PRO A 429 -11.38 -17.77 4.25
N LEU A 430 -12.16 -16.74 4.62
CA LEU A 430 -13.59 -16.65 4.31
C LEU A 430 -13.92 -15.38 3.52
N ASP A 431 -13.48 -14.22 4.02
CA ASP A 431 -13.83 -12.94 3.46
C ASP A 431 -13.31 -12.80 2.02
N GLN A 432 -14.19 -12.36 1.13
CA GLN A 432 -13.87 -12.16 -0.29
C GLN A 432 -13.11 -13.35 -0.91
N SER A 433 -13.69 -14.54 -0.78
CA SER A 433 -13.07 -15.82 -1.19
C SER A 433 -14.00 -16.66 -2.07
N ALA A 434 -13.42 -17.66 -2.73
CA ALA A 434 -14.09 -18.81 -3.32
C ALA A 434 -13.24 -20.04 -2.99
N VAL A 435 -13.74 -20.91 -2.10
CA VAL A 435 -12.95 -21.94 -1.43
C VAL A 435 -13.65 -23.30 -1.42
N LEU A 436 -12.87 -24.37 -1.45
CA LEU A 436 -13.33 -25.74 -1.19
C LEU A 436 -13.19 -26.06 0.30
N ILE A 437 -14.20 -26.72 0.85
CA ILE A 437 -14.20 -27.14 2.25
C ILE A 437 -13.64 -28.55 2.35
N ASP A 438 -12.63 -28.73 3.18
CA ASP A 438 -12.05 -30.03 3.49
C ASP A 438 -13.11 -30.95 4.18
N PRO A 439 -13.44 -32.09 3.60
CA PRO A 439 -14.47 -32.97 4.18
C PRO A 439 -14.07 -33.56 5.54
N HIS A 440 -12.79 -33.59 5.89
CA HIS A 440 -12.29 -34.20 7.12
C HIS A 440 -12.09 -33.16 8.24
N THR A 441 -11.60 -31.96 7.91
CA THR A 441 -11.25 -30.96 8.91
C THR A 441 -12.21 -29.77 8.92
N ALA A 442 -13.08 -29.66 7.93
CA ALA A 442 -13.97 -28.54 7.66
C ALA A 442 -13.22 -27.19 7.37
N ARG A 443 -11.90 -27.21 7.22
CA ARG A 443 -11.11 -26.04 6.85
C ARG A 443 -11.33 -25.63 5.40
N ARG A 444 -11.16 -24.35 5.13
CA ARG A 444 -11.26 -23.75 3.79
C ARG A 444 -9.93 -23.85 3.06
N SER A 445 -10.01 -24.01 1.74
CA SER A 445 -8.82 -24.02 0.91
C SER A 445 -8.28 -22.60 0.70
N HIS A 446 -7.00 -22.53 0.38
CA HIS A 446 -6.30 -21.33 -0.04
C HIS A 446 -6.22 -21.24 -1.55
N ARG A 447 -6.05 -20.03 -2.08
CA ARG A 447 -5.96 -19.77 -3.54
C ARG A 447 -4.58 -19.29 -4.01
N THR A 448 -3.64 -18.98 -3.13
CA THR A 448 -2.30 -18.48 -3.48
C THR A 448 -1.66 -19.31 -4.59
N GLY A 449 -0.93 -18.67 -5.50
CA GLY A 449 -0.34 -19.32 -6.67
C GLY A 449 -1.26 -19.42 -7.89
N PHE A 450 -2.40 -18.74 -7.89
CA PHE A 450 -3.31 -18.71 -9.03
C PHE A 450 -2.72 -17.98 -10.23
N ARG A 451 -3.29 -18.20 -11.41
CA ARG A 451 -2.97 -17.53 -12.66
C ARG A 451 -4.13 -16.62 -13.10
N THR A 452 -3.81 -15.39 -13.51
CA THR A 452 -4.76 -14.46 -14.13
C THR A 452 -5.17 -14.99 -15.52
N LEU A 453 -6.45 -14.96 -15.81
CA LEU A 453 -7.01 -15.33 -17.12
C LEU A 453 -7.33 -14.09 -17.96
N THR A 454 -7.95 -13.09 -17.35
CA THR A 454 -8.33 -11.84 -18.01
C THR A 454 -8.54 -10.72 -17.01
N VAL A 455 -8.25 -9.50 -17.43
CA VAL A 455 -8.65 -8.26 -16.73
C VAL A 455 -8.90 -7.20 -17.80
N ARG A 456 -10.15 -6.77 -17.95
CA ARG A 456 -10.56 -5.79 -18.97
C ARG A 456 -11.87 -5.11 -18.60
N VAL A 457 -12.16 -4.03 -19.28
CA VAL A 457 -13.49 -3.41 -19.32
C VAL A 457 -14.11 -3.68 -20.69
N ASP A 458 -15.34 -4.13 -20.69
CA ASP A 458 -16.15 -4.42 -21.86
C ASP A 458 -17.45 -3.61 -21.77
N GLY A 459 -17.48 -2.47 -22.46
CA GLY A 459 -18.55 -1.49 -22.30
C GLY A 459 -18.66 -0.97 -20.86
N GLU A 460 -19.77 -1.23 -20.21
CA GLU A 460 -20.05 -0.82 -18.81
C GLU A 460 -19.78 -1.95 -17.79
N VAL A 461 -19.14 -3.04 -18.20
CA VAL A 461 -18.85 -4.20 -17.35
C VAL A 461 -17.35 -4.42 -17.26
N GLY A 462 -16.82 -4.45 -16.05
CA GLY A 462 -15.48 -4.96 -15.78
C GLY A 462 -15.50 -6.49 -15.78
N VAL A 463 -14.52 -7.12 -16.42
CA VAL A 463 -14.36 -8.57 -16.46
C VAL A 463 -12.97 -8.93 -15.95
N ALA A 464 -12.90 -9.73 -14.90
CA ALA A 464 -11.65 -10.31 -14.43
C ALA A 464 -11.85 -11.79 -14.11
N GLY A 465 -10.79 -12.58 -14.28
CA GLY A 465 -10.83 -14.00 -13.99
C GLY A 465 -9.47 -14.56 -13.64
N SER A 466 -9.47 -15.59 -12.81
CA SER A 466 -8.28 -16.33 -12.42
C SER A 466 -8.59 -17.80 -12.24
N THR A 467 -7.55 -18.64 -12.35
CA THR A 467 -7.63 -20.07 -12.11
C THR A 467 -6.40 -20.53 -11.35
N GLY A 468 -6.55 -21.50 -10.47
CA GLY A 468 -5.43 -22.02 -9.71
C GLY A 468 -5.76 -23.33 -8.99
N LEU A 469 -4.71 -24.02 -8.55
CA LEU A 469 -4.84 -25.19 -7.71
C LEU A 469 -5.13 -24.72 -6.28
N ALA A 470 -6.38 -24.83 -5.88
CA ALA A 470 -6.74 -24.61 -4.48
C ALA A 470 -6.11 -25.70 -3.60
N HIS A 471 -5.69 -25.36 -2.41
CA HIS A 471 -4.99 -26.26 -1.51
C HIS A 471 -5.35 -26.00 -0.04
N TRP A 472 -5.38 -27.04 0.75
CA TRP A 472 -5.51 -26.93 2.20
C TRP A 472 -4.11 -26.84 2.80
N ASN A 473 -3.87 -25.77 3.54
CA ASN A 473 -2.60 -25.50 4.19
C ASN A 473 -2.72 -25.78 5.69
N ALA A 474 -1.81 -26.58 6.23
CA ALA A 474 -1.63 -26.73 7.66
C ALA A 474 -0.42 -25.88 8.08
N PRO A 475 -0.62 -24.66 8.63
CA PRO A 475 0.47 -23.77 8.94
C PRO A 475 1.43 -24.41 9.93
N GLY A 476 2.72 -24.22 9.70
CA GLY A 476 3.77 -24.58 10.63
C GLY A 476 3.69 -23.76 11.93
N PRO A 477 4.59 -23.99 12.89
CA PRO A 477 4.66 -23.21 14.12
C PRO A 477 4.86 -21.72 13.80
N GLU A 478 4.72 -20.87 14.83
CA GLU A 478 4.76 -19.41 14.73
C GLU A 478 5.70 -18.88 13.65
N GLN A 479 5.12 -18.12 12.71
CA GLN A 479 5.86 -17.51 11.62
C GLN A 479 5.84 -15.99 11.80
N ARG A 480 6.97 -15.37 11.48
CA ARG A 480 7.03 -13.89 11.46
C ARG A 480 6.21 -13.37 10.29
N ASP A 481 5.27 -12.47 10.59
CA ASP A 481 4.47 -11.81 9.57
C ASP A 481 5.29 -10.73 8.85
N HIS A 482 5.56 -10.96 7.57
CA HIS A 482 6.13 -9.97 6.64
C HIS A 482 5.12 -9.54 5.55
N GLY A 483 3.84 -9.84 5.75
CA GLY A 483 2.78 -9.64 4.76
C GLY A 483 2.56 -10.84 3.84
N HIS A 484 3.40 -11.87 3.89
CA HIS A 484 3.23 -13.12 3.15
C HIS A 484 2.20 -14.04 3.80
N GLY A 485 1.66 -14.97 3.03
CA GLY A 485 0.86 -16.07 3.57
C GLY A 485 1.67 -17.02 4.46
N ARG A 486 0.98 -17.84 5.24
CA ARG A 486 1.62 -18.81 6.14
C ARG A 486 2.17 -19.98 5.33
N THR A 487 3.43 -20.35 5.59
CA THR A 487 4.02 -21.58 5.05
C THR A 487 3.63 -22.79 5.91
N GLY A 488 3.53 -23.95 5.30
CA GLY A 488 3.18 -25.18 6.03
C GLY A 488 3.00 -26.37 5.10
N GLU A 489 2.55 -27.47 5.65
CA GLU A 489 2.21 -28.65 4.86
C GLU A 489 0.96 -28.36 4.01
N SER A 490 1.10 -28.51 2.70
CA SER A 490 0.04 -28.22 1.74
C SER A 490 -0.47 -29.49 1.07
N ARG A 491 -1.79 -29.56 0.86
CA ARG A 491 -2.46 -30.70 0.23
C ARG A 491 -3.44 -30.17 -0.83
N PRO A 492 -3.39 -30.68 -2.09
CA PRO A 492 -4.31 -30.25 -3.14
C PRO A 492 -5.78 -30.42 -2.76
N ALA A 493 -6.60 -29.43 -3.06
CA ALA A 493 -8.05 -29.45 -2.88
C ALA A 493 -8.81 -29.64 -4.20
N GLY A 494 -8.22 -29.21 -5.32
CA GLY A 494 -8.79 -29.18 -6.63
C GLY A 494 -8.54 -27.86 -7.32
N LYS A 495 -8.78 -27.79 -8.62
CA LYS A 495 -8.63 -26.56 -9.38
C LYS A 495 -9.92 -25.74 -9.27
N ILE A 496 -9.78 -24.48 -8.89
CA ILE A 496 -10.89 -23.52 -8.88
C ILE A 496 -10.64 -22.45 -9.98
N THR A 497 -11.68 -22.19 -10.77
CA THR A 497 -11.71 -21.05 -11.70
C THR A 497 -12.78 -20.07 -11.23
N VAL A 498 -12.40 -18.80 -11.12
CA VAL A 498 -13.29 -17.72 -10.67
C VAL A 498 -13.31 -16.62 -11.72
N PHE A 499 -14.51 -16.13 -12.05
CA PHE A 499 -14.70 -14.90 -12.81
C PHE A 499 -15.55 -13.93 -12.02
N SER A 500 -15.20 -12.67 -12.14
CA SER A 500 -15.94 -11.52 -11.62
C SER A 500 -16.37 -10.62 -12.75
N LEU A 501 -17.67 -10.40 -12.91
CA LEU A 501 -18.23 -9.34 -13.75
C LEU A 501 -18.68 -8.23 -12.81
N VAL A 502 -18.22 -7.00 -13.06
CA VAL A 502 -18.40 -5.86 -12.15
C VAL A 502 -19.11 -4.72 -12.85
N ARG A 503 -20.17 -4.20 -12.23
CA ARG A 503 -20.90 -3.03 -12.70
C ARG A 503 -21.41 -2.21 -11.50
N GLY A 504 -20.89 -0.99 -11.37
CA GLY A 504 -21.18 -0.15 -10.20
C GLY A 504 -20.85 -0.86 -8.87
N PRO A 505 -21.77 -0.90 -7.89
CA PRO A 505 -21.52 -1.54 -6.59
C PRO A 505 -21.67 -3.07 -6.61
N TRP A 506 -21.99 -3.69 -7.76
CA TRP A 506 -22.34 -5.10 -7.89
C TRP A 506 -21.25 -5.90 -8.58
N GLU A 507 -21.04 -7.11 -8.07
CA GLU A 507 -20.21 -8.13 -8.69
C GLU A 507 -21.06 -9.39 -8.91
N ILE A 508 -21.09 -9.91 -10.12
CA ILE A 508 -21.52 -11.28 -10.40
C ILE A 508 -20.27 -12.15 -10.30
N ARG A 509 -20.16 -12.92 -9.22
CA ARG A 509 -19.04 -13.84 -8.99
C ARG A 509 -19.44 -15.24 -9.41
N LEU A 510 -18.71 -15.77 -10.38
CA LEU A 510 -18.84 -17.12 -10.90
C LEU A 510 -17.69 -17.97 -10.37
N ALA A 511 -17.96 -19.16 -9.90
CA ALA A 511 -16.92 -20.10 -9.49
C ALA A 511 -17.23 -21.50 -10.03
N CYS A 512 -16.18 -22.22 -10.43
CA CYS A 512 -16.25 -23.58 -10.92
C CYS A 512 -15.09 -24.39 -10.37
N SER A 513 -15.35 -25.61 -9.88
CA SER A 513 -14.32 -26.54 -9.42
C SER A 513 -14.24 -27.74 -10.36
N ASP A 514 -13.05 -28.30 -10.55
CA ASP A 514 -12.84 -29.58 -11.23
C ASP A 514 -13.06 -30.80 -10.30
N THR A 515 -13.30 -30.53 -9.01
CA THR A 515 -13.46 -31.54 -7.97
C THR A 515 -14.84 -31.42 -7.32
N ALA A 516 -15.49 -32.55 -7.05
CA ALA A 516 -16.73 -32.58 -6.27
C ALA A 516 -16.44 -32.22 -4.81
N GLY A 517 -17.38 -31.53 -4.17
CA GLY A 517 -17.22 -31.14 -2.77
C GLY A 517 -18.15 -30.01 -2.35
N ARG A 518 -17.81 -29.35 -1.26
CA ARG A 518 -18.50 -28.14 -0.80
C ARG A 518 -17.71 -26.92 -1.27
N LEU A 519 -18.32 -26.11 -2.14
CA LEU A 519 -17.75 -24.85 -2.61
C LEU A 519 -18.44 -23.68 -1.89
N ARG A 520 -17.65 -22.81 -1.26
CA ARG A 520 -18.17 -21.67 -0.52
C ARG A 520 -17.64 -20.36 -1.14
N ILE A 521 -18.53 -19.39 -1.30
CA ILE A 521 -18.22 -18.00 -1.66
C ILE A 521 -18.44 -17.14 -0.43
N GLY A 522 -17.42 -16.41 0.00
CA GLY A 522 -17.46 -15.43 1.08
C GLY A 522 -17.66 -14.01 0.55
N GLY A 523 -18.48 -13.23 1.26
CA GLY A 523 -18.77 -11.83 0.95
C GLY A 523 -17.81 -10.84 1.59
N TRP A 524 -18.20 -9.57 1.60
CA TRP A 524 -17.41 -8.50 2.17
C TRP A 524 -17.40 -8.57 3.70
N PRO A 525 -16.25 -8.36 4.35
CA PRO A 525 -16.14 -8.23 5.80
C PRO A 525 -16.66 -6.85 6.22
N VAL A 526 -17.85 -6.77 6.80
CA VAL A 526 -18.50 -5.51 7.12
C VAL A 526 -18.56 -5.23 8.61
N THR A 527 -18.34 -3.97 8.96
CA THR A 527 -18.49 -3.41 10.32
C THR A 527 -19.37 -2.16 10.27
N GLY A 528 -19.99 -1.81 11.40
CA GLY A 528 -20.75 -0.58 11.52
C GLY A 528 -22.00 -0.53 10.64
N ASP A 529 -22.11 0.51 9.82
CA ASP A 529 -23.24 0.82 8.94
C ASP A 529 -23.11 0.29 7.52
N LEU A 530 -22.21 -0.66 7.31
CA LEU A 530 -22.00 -1.31 6.02
C LEU A 530 -22.74 -2.64 5.93
N PHE A 531 -23.24 -2.95 4.75
CA PHE A 531 -23.94 -4.18 4.45
C PHE A 531 -23.27 -4.94 3.29
N SER A 532 -23.06 -6.24 3.50
CA SER A 532 -22.60 -7.17 2.49
C SER A 532 -23.74 -8.10 2.12
N HIS A 533 -24.21 -8.03 0.88
CA HIS A 533 -25.27 -8.91 0.40
C HIS A 533 -24.69 -9.96 -0.56
N LEU A 534 -25.10 -11.21 -0.32
CA LEU A 534 -24.86 -12.34 -1.21
C LEU A 534 -26.19 -12.96 -1.62
N VAL A 535 -26.47 -12.97 -2.93
CA VAL A 535 -27.68 -13.55 -3.49
C VAL A 535 -27.29 -14.67 -4.48
N PRO A 536 -27.75 -15.92 -4.27
CA PRO A 536 -27.43 -16.99 -5.20
C PRO A 536 -28.12 -16.77 -6.55
N LEU A 537 -27.36 -16.90 -7.64
CA LEU A 537 -27.85 -16.72 -9.02
C LEU A 537 -27.96 -18.05 -9.77
N ILE A 538 -26.96 -18.94 -9.62
CA ILE A 538 -26.93 -20.29 -10.17
C ILE A 538 -26.71 -21.29 -9.06
N GLY A 539 -27.48 -22.37 -9.11
CA GLY A 539 -27.42 -23.46 -8.15
C GLY A 539 -28.13 -23.15 -6.82
N ALA A 540 -28.54 -24.18 -6.11
CA ALA A 540 -29.11 -24.05 -4.77
C ALA A 540 -27.98 -23.90 -3.74
N ALA A 541 -28.01 -22.84 -2.97
CA ALA A 541 -26.99 -22.52 -1.97
C ALA A 541 -27.57 -22.50 -0.55
N THR A 542 -26.76 -22.90 0.40
CA THR A 542 -27.03 -22.71 1.85
C THR A 542 -26.38 -21.38 2.29
N PRO A 543 -27.13 -20.43 2.83
CA PRO A 543 -26.58 -19.19 3.35
C PRO A 543 -26.09 -19.34 4.80
N GLY A 544 -25.10 -18.50 5.18
CA GLY A 544 -24.65 -18.35 6.55
C GLY A 544 -23.82 -17.08 6.73
N ALA A 545 -23.37 -16.85 7.94
CA ALA A 545 -22.47 -15.75 8.27
C ALA A 545 -21.55 -16.14 9.44
N GLU A 546 -20.36 -15.58 9.46
CA GLU A 546 -19.43 -15.65 10.58
C GLU A 546 -19.21 -14.25 11.17
N ARG A 547 -18.97 -14.21 12.48
CA ARG A 547 -18.72 -12.98 13.23
C ARG A 547 -17.35 -13.06 13.88
N HIS A 548 -16.59 -11.99 13.75
CA HIS A 548 -15.24 -11.86 14.27
C HIS A 548 -15.15 -10.62 15.15
N ASP A 549 -14.72 -10.77 16.39
CA ASP A 549 -14.56 -9.66 17.32
C ASP A 549 -13.17 -9.06 17.17
N ASP A 550 -13.10 -7.73 16.94
CA ASP A 550 -11.84 -6.98 16.80
C ASP A 550 -10.85 -7.61 15.79
N ALA A 551 -11.36 -8.13 14.67
CA ALA A 551 -10.56 -8.84 13.68
C ALA A 551 -9.84 -7.93 12.67
N GLY A 552 -10.00 -6.62 12.78
CA GLY A 552 -9.37 -5.65 11.88
C GLY A 552 -9.18 -4.26 12.48
N PRO A 553 -8.40 -3.41 11.81
CA PRO A 553 -8.00 -2.09 12.32
C PRO A 553 -9.15 -1.06 12.34
N LEU A 554 -10.29 -1.38 11.72
CA LEU A 554 -11.50 -0.53 11.78
C LEU A 554 -12.27 -0.73 13.10
N GLY A 555 -12.04 -1.82 13.82
CA GLY A 555 -12.65 -2.12 15.10
C GLY A 555 -14.06 -2.69 15.03
N GLY A 556 -14.64 -2.98 16.19
CA GLY A 556 -15.97 -3.52 16.30
C GLY A 556 -16.09 -5.00 15.91
N VAL A 557 -17.33 -5.43 15.73
CA VAL A 557 -17.66 -6.79 15.26
C VAL A 557 -17.72 -6.78 13.75
N THR A 558 -16.90 -7.60 13.11
CA THR A 558 -16.93 -7.81 11.67
C THR A 558 -17.81 -9.00 11.33
N THR A 559 -18.74 -8.85 10.40
CA THR A 559 -19.60 -9.94 9.91
C THR A 559 -19.23 -10.25 8.47
N VAL A 560 -19.06 -11.54 8.17
CA VAL A 560 -18.79 -12.04 6.81
C VAL A 560 -19.91 -13.01 6.42
N PRO A 561 -20.82 -12.62 5.49
CA PRO A 561 -21.82 -13.54 4.95
C PRO A 561 -21.17 -14.52 3.96
N TRP A 562 -21.75 -15.70 3.81
CA TRP A 562 -21.31 -16.70 2.84
C TRP A 562 -22.47 -17.50 2.24
N LEU A 563 -22.22 -18.05 1.07
CA LEU A 563 -23.06 -19.02 0.38
C LEU A 563 -22.26 -20.29 0.11
N GLU A 564 -22.87 -21.46 0.32
CA GLU A 564 -22.24 -22.76 0.09
C GLU A 564 -23.07 -23.64 -0.83
N TRP A 565 -22.42 -24.27 -1.79
CA TRP A 565 -23.00 -25.21 -2.76
C TRP A 565 -22.37 -26.59 -2.64
N ALA A 566 -23.15 -27.61 -3.00
CA ALA A 566 -22.59 -28.89 -3.38
C ALA A 566 -22.02 -28.75 -4.81
N ALA A 567 -20.70 -28.69 -4.95
CA ALA A 567 -20.05 -28.51 -6.23
C ALA A 567 -20.03 -29.81 -7.03
N THR A 568 -20.47 -29.73 -8.29
CA THR A 568 -20.29 -30.77 -9.31
C THR A 568 -19.10 -30.35 -10.18
N PRO A 569 -18.17 -31.27 -10.51
CA PRO A 569 -17.02 -30.95 -11.35
C PRO A 569 -17.45 -30.35 -12.71
N GLY A 570 -16.87 -29.18 -13.03
CA GLY A 570 -17.14 -28.48 -14.28
C GLY A 570 -18.43 -27.66 -14.32
N GLU A 571 -19.28 -27.70 -13.30
CA GLU A 571 -20.48 -26.88 -13.20
C GLU A 571 -20.19 -25.53 -12.52
N TRP A 572 -20.79 -24.48 -13.07
CA TRP A 572 -20.69 -23.13 -12.52
C TRP A 572 -21.73 -22.90 -11.42
N VAL A 573 -21.27 -22.32 -10.33
CA VAL A 573 -22.11 -21.66 -9.34
C VAL A 573 -21.93 -20.14 -9.46
N ALA A 574 -22.93 -19.37 -9.07
CA ALA A 574 -22.84 -17.92 -9.15
C ALA A 574 -23.59 -17.22 -8.02
N ALA A 575 -23.04 -16.10 -7.59
CA ALA A 575 -23.64 -15.19 -6.62
C ALA A 575 -23.55 -13.73 -7.12
N LEU A 576 -24.59 -12.94 -6.82
CA LEU A 576 -24.48 -11.48 -6.79
C LEU A 576 -23.87 -11.09 -5.44
N VAL A 577 -22.75 -10.40 -5.49
CA VAL A 577 -22.02 -9.90 -4.32
C VAL A 577 -22.09 -8.38 -4.34
N SER A 578 -22.47 -7.76 -3.22
CA SER A 578 -22.44 -6.30 -3.10
C SER A 578 -21.94 -5.84 -1.74
N LEU A 579 -21.29 -4.68 -1.73
CA LEU A 579 -20.94 -3.91 -0.55
C LEU A 579 -21.66 -2.56 -0.68
N GLN A 580 -22.45 -2.17 0.30
CA GLN A 580 -23.19 -0.91 0.23
C GLN A 580 -23.58 -0.40 1.63
N ARG A 581 -24.07 0.86 1.68
CA ARG A 581 -24.61 1.46 2.91
C ARG A 581 -26.09 1.20 3.08
N ASP A 582 -26.79 0.75 2.03
CA ASP A 582 -28.21 0.42 2.08
C ASP A 582 -28.40 -0.96 2.72
N PRO A 583 -29.20 -1.09 3.80
CA PRO A 583 -29.52 -2.38 4.41
C PRO A 583 -30.42 -3.26 3.52
N VAL A 584 -31.10 -2.68 2.53
CA VAL A 584 -31.99 -3.42 1.64
C VAL A 584 -31.15 -4.16 0.59
N PRO A 585 -31.28 -5.49 0.48
CA PRO A 585 -30.61 -6.23 -0.58
C PRO A 585 -30.94 -5.68 -1.97
N PRO A 586 -29.96 -5.66 -2.89
CA PRO A 586 -30.22 -5.22 -4.26
C PRO A 586 -31.27 -6.13 -4.92
N PRO A 587 -32.03 -5.60 -5.90
CA PRO A 587 -32.90 -6.44 -6.73
C PRO A 587 -32.13 -7.63 -7.31
N ARG A 588 -32.82 -8.75 -7.50
CA ARG A 588 -32.17 -9.99 -7.97
C ARG A 588 -31.68 -9.80 -9.42
N ALA A 589 -30.40 -9.99 -9.63
CA ALA A 589 -29.86 -10.16 -10.97
C ALA A 589 -30.30 -11.51 -11.57
N VAL A 590 -30.43 -11.57 -12.89
CA VAL A 590 -30.67 -12.82 -13.62
C VAL A 590 -29.53 -13.05 -14.58
N ILE A 591 -29.00 -14.27 -14.59
CA ILE A 591 -27.89 -14.63 -15.48
C ILE A 591 -28.16 -15.95 -16.20
N GLU A 592 -27.62 -16.05 -17.41
CA GLU A 592 -27.51 -17.26 -18.21
C GLU A 592 -26.08 -17.37 -18.74
N ILE A 593 -25.52 -18.57 -18.68
CA ILE A 593 -24.20 -18.88 -19.23
C ILE A 593 -24.42 -19.81 -20.41
N ASP A 594 -24.00 -19.43 -21.59
CA ASP A 594 -24.04 -20.29 -22.76
C ASP A 594 -22.78 -21.19 -22.87
N HIS A 595 -22.84 -22.16 -23.77
CA HIS A 595 -21.73 -23.10 -23.98
C HIS A 595 -20.46 -22.45 -24.55
N GLY A 596 -20.54 -21.20 -25.03
CA GLY A 596 -19.41 -20.41 -25.52
C GLY A 596 -18.74 -19.56 -24.42
N TRP A 597 -19.10 -19.76 -23.16
CA TRP A 597 -18.63 -18.96 -22.03
C TRP A 597 -19.00 -17.46 -22.15
N GLU A 598 -20.17 -17.16 -22.70
CA GLU A 598 -20.78 -15.85 -22.70
C GLU A 598 -21.81 -15.77 -21.55
N VAL A 599 -21.72 -14.75 -20.73
CA VAL A 599 -22.71 -14.45 -19.68
C VAL A 599 -23.68 -13.40 -20.20
N ARG A 600 -24.95 -13.73 -20.20
CA ARG A 600 -26.07 -12.77 -20.35
C ARG A 600 -26.56 -12.42 -18.97
N ALA A 601 -26.52 -11.14 -18.63
CA ALA A 601 -26.94 -10.68 -17.31
C ALA A 601 -27.99 -9.58 -17.42
N THR A 602 -29.02 -9.67 -16.56
CA THR A 602 -29.88 -8.53 -16.20
C THR A 602 -29.44 -8.09 -14.82
N TRP A 603 -28.88 -6.89 -14.74
CA TRP A 603 -28.35 -6.31 -13.52
C TRP A 603 -29.47 -5.76 -12.59
N PRO A 604 -29.20 -5.48 -11.30
CA PRO A 604 -30.19 -4.94 -10.38
C PRO A 604 -30.85 -3.63 -10.83
N ASP A 605 -30.19 -2.83 -11.65
CA ASP A 605 -30.73 -1.59 -12.27
C ASP A 605 -31.53 -1.83 -13.56
N GLY A 606 -31.75 -3.09 -13.94
CA GLY A 606 -32.50 -3.49 -15.13
C GLY A 606 -31.69 -3.47 -16.43
N ILE A 607 -30.41 -3.12 -16.40
CA ILE A 607 -29.56 -3.12 -17.59
C ILE A 607 -29.25 -4.56 -18.02
N HIS A 608 -29.28 -4.79 -19.33
CA HIS A 608 -28.95 -6.08 -19.93
C HIS A 608 -27.56 -6.01 -20.55
N THR A 609 -26.71 -6.99 -20.24
CA THR A 609 -25.36 -7.12 -20.84
C THR A 609 -25.12 -8.51 -21.39
N ARG A 610 -24.23 -8.58 -22.39
CA ARG A 610 -23.67 -9.82 -22.91
C ARG A 610 -22.16 -9.71 -22.83
N THR A 611 -21.55 -10.61 -22.12
CA THR A 611 -20.14 -10.49 -21.74
C THR A 611 -19.45 -11.84 -21.94
N PRO A 612 -18.50 -11.96 -22.86
CA PRO A 612 -17.66 -13.15 -22.96
C PRO A 612 -16.71 -13.23 -21.76
N LEU A 613 -16.57 -14.39 -21.14
CA LEU A 613 -15.67 -14.59 -20.00
C LEU A 613 -14.20 -14.64 -20.42
N THR A 614 -13.93 -15.18 -21.64
CA THR A 614 -12.57 -15.35 -22.17
C THR A 614 -12.42 -14.64 -23.50
N THR A 615 -11.19 -14.24 -23.82
CA THR A 615 -10.79 -13.82 -25.18
C THR A 615 -10.42 -15.03 -26.03
N GLU A 616 -10.26 -14.84 -27.36
CA GLU A 616 -9.91 -15.93 -28.31
C GLU A 616 -8.59 -16.64 -27.94
N GLU A 617 -7.67 -15.98 -27.24
CA GLU A 617 -6.40 -16.56 -26.78
C GLU A 617 -6.54 -17.66 -25.70
N TYR A 618 -7.70 -17.80 -25.08
CA TYR A 618 -7.96 -18.77 -24.00
C TYR A 618 -9.06 -19.80 -24.36
N ARG A 619 -9.53 -19.79 -25.59
CA ARG A 619 -10.39 -20.83 -26.15
C ARG A 619 -9.54 -21.99 -26.77
#